data_356f26b99bfab39ecb4f82b40015aa03
#
_entry.id   356f26b99bfab39ecb4f82b40015aa03
#
_cell.length_a   1.000
_cell.length_b   1.000
_cell.length_c   1.000
_cell.angle_alpha   90.00
_cell.angle_beta   90.00
_cell.angle_gamma   90.00
#
_symmetry.space_group_name_H-M   'P 1'
#
loop_
_entity.id
_entity.type
_entity.pdbx_description
1 polymer ?
#
loop_
_entity_poly.entity_id
_entity_poly.type
_entity_poly.pdbx_seq_one_letter_code
_entity_poly.pdbx_strand_id
1 'polypeptide(L)'
;MGFFKSLFGGSNTPETEKEKNDKKNFEILKYDGIRARHMGKLPYAIKCFEEAVAINDEMETLTLLANAYIQANRLDDARITFN
;
A
#
# COMPACT_ATOMS: atom_id res chain seq x y z
N MET A 1 7.23 -25.15 -18.88
CA MET A 1 7.48 -24.46 -18.70
C MET A 1 7.52 -23.63 -18.49
N GLY A 2 7.74 -23.48 -18.45
CA GLY A 2 7.92 -22.65 -18.21
C GLY A 2 8.36 -22.05 -18.18
N PHE A 3 8.90 -22.13 -18.42
CA PHE A 3 9.46 -21.57 -18.64
C PHE A 3 9.58 -21.19 -19.29
N PHE A 4 9.57 -21.37 -19.75
CA PHE A 4 9.87 -20.80 -20.56
C PHE A 4 9.26 -20.28 -21.07
N LYS A 5 8.70 -20.45 -21.16
CA LYS A 5 8.18 -19.67 -21.65
C LYS A 5 8.12 -18.66 -21.63
N SER A 6 8.35 -18.56 -21.29
CA SER A 6 8.45 -17.53 -21.15
C SER A 6 9.20 -16.96 -21.18
N LEU A 7 9.59 -17.30 -21.15
CA LEU A 7 10.45 -16.65 -21.20
C LEU A 7 10.48 -15.78 -22.06
N PHE A 8 10.19 -15.76 -22.53
CA PHE A 8 10.19 -14.93 -23.27
C PHE A 8 9.35 -14.01 -23.45
N GLY A 9 9.08 -13.47 -23.82
CA GLY A 9 8.36 -12.32 -24.06
C GLY A 9 7.90 -11.75 -22.74
N GLY A 10 8.76 -11.18 -22.03
CA GLY A 10 8.54 -10.81 -20.66
C GLY A 10 7.27 -10.00 -20.43
N SER A 11 6.88 -9.16 -21.40
CA SER A 11 5.68 -8.33 -21.23
C SER A 11 4.41 -9.15 -21.09
N ASN A 12 4.43 -10.39 -21.54
CA ASN A 12 3.26 -11.27 -21.47
C ASN A 12 3.39 -12.33 -20.40
N THR A 13 4.41 -12.22 -19.55
CA THR A 13 4.62 -13.20 -18.50
C THR A 13 3.52 -13.04 -17.45
N PRO A 14 2.81 -14.12 -17.11
CA PRO A 14 1.77 -14.03 -16.08
C PRO A 14 2.37 -13.67 -14.74
N GLU A 15 1.60 -12.96 -13.95
CA GLU A 15 2.02 -12.62 -12.60
C GLU A 15 2.09 -13.88 -11.74
N THR A 16 3.04 -13.90 -10.82
CA THR A 16 3.12 -15.01 -9.88
C THR A 16 1.97 -14.89 -8.87
N GLU A 17 1.71 -15.97 -8.17
CA GLU A 17 0.68 -16.00 -7.15
C GLU A 17 0.94 -14.92 -6.10
N LYS A 18 2.21 -14.77 -5.69
CA LYS A 18 2.58 -13.78 -4.71
C LYS A 18 2.30 -12.37 -5.21
N GLU A 19 2.64 -12.09 -6.46
CA GLU A 19 2.40 -10.76 -7.03
C GLU A 19 0.92 -10.41 -7.07
N LYS A 20 0.08 -11.38 -7.45
CA LYS A 20 -1.36 -11.16 -7.47
C LYS A 20 -1.91 -10.90 -6.07
N ASN A 21 -1.43 -11.67 -5.09
CA ASN A 21 -1.86 -11.51 -3.72
C ASN A 21 -1.41 -10.17 -3.15
N ASP A 22 -0.19 -9.75 -3.47
CA ASP A 22 0.33 -8.47 -3.00
C ASP A 22 -0.49 -7.31 -3.56
N LYS A 23 -0.82 -7.35 -4.84
CA LYS A 23 -1.67 -6.32 -5.44
C LYS A 23 -3.01 -6.24 -4.77
N LYS A 24 -3.65 -7.39 -4.58
CA LYS A 24 -4.95 -7.45 -3.95
C LYS A 24 -4.89 -6.95 -2.52
N ASN A 25 -3.90 -7.39 -1.76
CA ASN A 25 -3.75 -6.98 -0.38
C ASN A 25 -3.47 -5.50 -0.26
N PHE A 26 -2.64 -4.96 -1.15
CA PHE A 26 -2.36 -3.54 -1.18
C PHE A 26 -3.65 -2.74 -1.35
N GLU A 27 -4.48 -3.11 -2.31
CA GLU A 27 -5.70 -2.38 -2.58
C GLU A 27 -6.69 -2.47 -1.41
N ILE A 28 -6.81 -3.66 -0.83
CA ILE A 28 -7.70 -3.85 0.32
C ILE A 28 -7.26 -2.96 1.47
N LEU A 29 -5.97 -2.98 1.79
CA LEU A 29 -5.43 -2.18 2.90
C LEU A 29 -5.59 -0.69 2.63
N LYS A 30 -5.30 -0.26 1.41
CA LYS A 30 -5.43 1.15 1.04
C LYS A 30 -6.86 1.64 1.23
N TYR A 31 -7.84 0.92 0.70
CA TYR A 31 -9.23 1.35 0.78
C TYR A 31 -9.82 1.17 2.17
N ASP A 32 -9.41 0.14 2.89
CA ASP A 32 -9.81 0.01 4.29
C ASP A 32 -9.30 1.17 5.13
N GLY A 33 -8.06 1.60 4.85
CA GLY A 33 -7.50 2.75 5.54
C GLY A 33 -8.28 4.02 5.25
N ILE A 34 -8.64 4.23 3.99
CA ILE A 34 -9.44 5.40 3.61
C ILE A 34 -10.78 5.38 4.33
N ARG A 35 -11.43 4.24 4.35
CA ARG A 35 -12.72 4.08 5.00
C ARG A 35 -12.61 4.33 6.50
N ALA A 36 -11.59 3.76 7.12
CA ALA A 36 -11.38 3.92 8.56
C ALA A 36 -11.13 5.39 8.92
N ARG A 37 -10.38 6.09 8.07
CA ARG A 37 -10.10 7.51 8.31
C ARG A 37 -11.41 8.32 8.29
N HIS A 38 -12.27 8.04 7.32
CA HIS A 38 -13.56 8.72 7.24
C HIS A 38 -14.45 8.42 8.45
N MET A 39 -14.26 7.26 9.05
CA MET A 39 -15.03 6.87 10.23
C MET A 39 -14.40 7.36 11.53
N GLY A 40 -13.31 8.10 11.44
CA GLY A 40 -12.63 8.61 12.62
C GLY A 40 -11.75 7.59 13.34
N LYS A 41 -11.51 6.44 12.72
CA LYS A 41 -10.68 5.39 13.32
C LYS A 41 -9.24 5.55 12.85
N LEU A 42 -8.60 6.64 13.28
CA LEU A 42 -7.26 6.98 12.82
C LEU A 42 -6.19 5.93 13.13
N PRO A 43 -6.13 5.35 14.35
CA PRO A 43 -5.11 4.33 14.60
C PRO A 43 -5.21 3.15 13.65
N TYR A 44 -6.42 2.71 13.36
CA TYR A 44 -6.63 1.60 12.43
C TYR A 44 -6.27 2.02 11.01
N ALA A 45 -6.66 3.24 10.62
CA ALA A 45 -6.34 3.75 9.29
C ALA A 45 -4.82 3.82 9.08
N ILE A 46 -4.10 4.32 10.07
CA ILE A 46 -2.65 4.41 10.01
C ILE A 46 -2.03 3.04 9.83
N LYS A 47 -2.50 2.06 10.58
CA LYS A 47 -1.97 0.71 10.47
C LYS A 47 -2.21 0.16 9.06
N CYS A 48 -3.39 0.36 8.51
CA CYS A 48 -3.70 -0.10 7.15
C CYS A 48 -2.78 0.55 6.12
N PHE A 49 -2.58 1.86 6.23
CA PHE A 49 -1.71 2.56 5.28
C PHE A 49 -0.26 2.13 5.44
N GLU A 50 0.21 1.93 6.66
CA GLU A 50 1.57 1.47 6.89
C GLU A 50 1.80 0.11 6.25
N GLU A 51 0.84 -0.79 6.38
CA GLU A 51 0.96 -2.10 5.78
C GLU A 51 0.86 -2.03 4.26
N ALA A 52 0.00 -1.15 3.75
CA ALA A 52 -0.10 -0.97 2.31
C ALA A 52 1.19 -0.45 1.72
N VAL A 53 1.80 0.54 2.36
CA VAL A 53 3.07 1.12 1.91
C VAL A 53 4.19 0.08 1.94
N ALA A 54 4.15 -0.83 2.89
CA ALA A 54 5.15 -1.90 2.96
C ALA A 54 5.07 -2.82 1.73
N ILE A 55 3.89 -2.95 1.16
CA ILE A 55 3.72 -3.76 -0.05
C ILE A 55 4.10 -2.95 -1.30
N ASN A 56 3.67 -1.71 -1.35
CA ASN A 56 3.91 -0.84 -2.51
C ASN A 56 3.91 0.61 -2.03
N ASP A 57 5.06 1.28 -2.14
CA ASP A 57 5.24 2.64 -1.65
C ASP A 57 4.76 3.70 -2.65
N GLU A 58 3.59 3.48 -3.21
CA GLU A 58 2.94 4.38 -4.13
C GLU A 58 2.74 5.77 -3.50
N MET A 59 2.98 6.83 -4.29
CA MET A 59 2.94 8.20 -3.77
C MET A 59 1.58 8.56 -3.17
N GLU A 60 0.51 8.14 -3.81
CA GLU A 60 -0.83 8.43 -3.29
C GLU A 60 -1.02 7.84 -1.90
N THR A 61 -0.58 6.61 -1.68
CA THR A 61 -0.72 5.96 -0.38
C THR A 61 0.18 6.60 0.66
N LEU A 62 1.39 7.01 0.27
CA LEU A 62 2.27 7.74 1.16
C LEU A 62 1.64 9.05 1.61
N THR A 63 0.97 9.75 0.68
CA THR A 63 0.28 10.99 1.00
C THR A 63 -0.86 10.73 1.97
N LEU A 64 -1.63 9.66 1.75
CA LEU A 64 -2.71 9.29 2.66
C LEU A 64 -2.16 9.00 4.05
N LEU A 65 -1.05 8.28 4.12
CA LEU A 65 -0.42 7.95 5.39
C LEU A 65 0.05 9.21 6.12
N ALA A 66 0.73 10.09 5.40
CA ALA A 66 1.22 11.33 5.99
C ALA A 66 0.07 12.17 6.53
N ASN A 67 -1.01 12.27 5.77
CA ASN A 67 -2.18 13.02 6.21
C ASN A 67 -2.81 12.39 7.45
N ALA A 68 -2.83 11.06 7.52
CA ALA A 68 -3.36 10.38 8.70
C ALA A 68 -2.50 10.64 9.93
N TYR A 69 -1.16 10.66 9.77
CA TYR A 69 -0.26 11.00 10.87
C TYR A 69 -0.53 12.43 11.37
N ILE A 70 -0.70 13.35 10.43
CA ILE A 70 -0.96 14.75 10.79
C ILE A 70 -2.29 14.85 11.55
N GLN A 71 -3.32 14.17 11.07
CA GLN A 71 -4.62 14.17 11.75
C GLN A 71 -4.52 13.57 13.15
N ALA A 72 -3.67 12.59 13.32
CA ALA A 72 -3.46 11.94 14.61
C ALA A 72 -2.40 12.66 15.46
N ASN A 73 -1.91 13.79 14.98
CA ASN A 73 -0.89 14.58 15.69
C ASN A 73 0.47 13.86 15.77
N ARG A 74 0.77 13.01 14.78
CA ARG A 74 2.05 12.28 14.73
C ARG A 74 2.95 12.93 13.69
N LEU A 75 3.34 14.18 13.96
CA LEU A 75 4.06 14.99 12.96
C LEU A 75 5.43 14.44 12.61
N ASP A 76 6.12 13.83 13.58
CA ASP A 76 7.42 13.24 13.29
C ASP A 76 7.32 12.09 12.32
N ASP A 77 6.29 11.26 12.46
CA ASP A 77 6.06 10.14 11.54
C ASP A 77 5.73 10.65 10.14
N ALA A 78 4.94 11.72 10.04
CA ALA A 78 4.60 12.30 8.76
C ALA A 78 5.87 12.79 8.04
N ARG A 79 6.77 13.43 8.78
CA ARG A 79 8.01 13.92 8.23
C ARG A 79 8.88 12.79 7.68
N ILE A 80 8.98 11.71 8.44
CA ILE A 80 9.76 10.54 8.05
C ILE A 80 9.19 9.91 6.78
N THR A 81 7.86 9.92 6.63
CA THR A 81 7.22 9.31 5.48
C THR A 81 7.67 9.95 4.17
N PHE A 82 7.91 11.26 4.18
CA PHE A 82 8.34 11.98 2.97
C PHE A 82 9.85 12.12 2.84
N ASN A 83 10.59 11.72 3.81
CA ASN A 83 12.05 11.72 3.74
C ASN A 83 12.54 10.31 3.44
#